data_87de9430ed0cfeb1d048989aa557480b
#
_entry.id   87de9430ed0cfeb1d048989aa557480b
#
_cell.length_a   1.000
_cell.length_b   1.000
_cell.length_c   1.000
_cell.angle_alpha   90.00
_cell.angle_beta   90.00
_cell.angle_gamma   90.00
#
_symmetry.space_group_name_H-M   'P 1'
#
loop_
_entity.id
_entity.type
_entity.pdbx_description
1 polymer ?
#
loop_
_entity_poly.entity_id
_entity_poly.type
_entity_poly.pdbx_seq_one_letter_code
_entity_poly.pdbx_strand_id
1 'polypeptide(L)'
;MRFKLVIDKTQEETVVATVHERSRLTDEMELLVLQHDGSDRIAAYTEDGMRMLPFFDIECITVLDGKTYAVTRSGERCRLKLRLYELEAMLPASFIRINKSALANEAHLERFTASFNGAVDAVFRSGYREYVSRRCFAEIKRRYDHV
;
A
#
# COMPACT_ATOMS: atom_id res chain seq x y z
N MET A 1 -8.14 -4.32 -25.52
CA MET A 1 -8.95 -4.18 -24.28
C MET A 1 -10.33 -3.64 -24.64
N ARG A 2 -11.35 -4.17 -24.02
CA ARG A 2 -12.72 -3.69 -24.24
C ARG A 2 -13.35 -3.26 -22.91
N PHE A 3 -14.14 -2.23 -22.95
CA PHE A 3 -14.95 -1.80 -21.82
C PHE A 3 -16.38 -2.28 -22.01
N LYS A 4 -16.98 -2.88 -20.99
CA LYS A 4 -18.36 -3.34 -21.00
C LYS A 4 -19.06 -2.84 -19.73
N LEU A 5 -20.18 -2.13 -19.92
CA LEU A 5 -21.02 -1.68 -18.82
C LEU A 5 -22.32 -2.49 -18.84
N VAL A 6 -22.66 -3.09 -17.71
CA VAL A 6 -23.92 -3.82 -17.53
C VAL A 6 -24.67 -3.14 -16.39
N ILE A 7 -25.91 -2.74 -16.67
CA ILE A 7 -26.78 -2.12 -15.67
C ILE A 7 -27.78 -3.17 -15.21
N ASP A 8 -27.65 -3.59 -13.96
CA ASP A 8 -28.52 -4.59 -13.36
C ASP A 8 -28.79 -4.22 -11.89
N LYS A 9 -30.02 -3.78 -11.63
CA LYS A 9 -30.45 -3.30 -10.31
C LYS A 9 -30.57 -4.42 -9.28
N THR A 10 -30.52 -5.68 -9.71
CA THR A 10 -30.63 -6.84 -8.82
C THR A 10 -29.31 -7.32 -8.28
N GLN A 11 -28.20 -6.83 -8.82
CA GLN A 11 -26.85 -7.23 -8.44
C GLN A 11 -26.19 -6.17 -7.54
N GLU A 12 -25.22 -6.61 -6.74
CA GLU A 12 -24.35 -5.70 -6.01
C GLU A 12 -23.54 -4.88 -7.01
N GLU A 13 -23.35 -3.60 -6.72
CA GLU A 13 -22.51 -2.75 -7.56
C GLU A 13 -21.05 -3.14 -7.40
N THR A 14 -20.44 -3.60 -8.49
CA THR A 14 -19.04 -4.03 -8.49
C THR A 14 -18.33 -3.57 -9.76
N VAL A 15 -17.03 -3.34 -9.65
CA VAL A 15 -16.16 -3.16 -10.81
C VAL A 15 -15.18 -4.33 -10.84
N VAL A 16 -15.21 -5.10 -11.91
CA VAL A 16 -14.32 -6.25 -12.11
C VAL A 16 -13.44 -5.99 -13.32
N ALA A 17 -12.14 -5.98 -13.11
CA ALA A 17 -11.17 -5.86 -14.19
C ALA A 17 -10.45 -7.22 -14.34
N THR A 18 -10.57 -7.81 -15.54
CA THR A 18 -9.86 -9.04 -15.88
C THR A 18 -8.67 -8.68 -16.74
N VAL A 19 -7.48 -8.83 -16.20
CA VAL A 19 -6.22 -8.42 -16.84
C VAL A 19 -5.19 -9.54 -16.73
N HIS A 20 -4.14 -9.47 -17.56
CA HIS A 20 -3.07 -10.46 -17.51
C HIS A 20 -2.09 -10.20 -16.36
N GLU A 21 -1.94 -8.93 -15.96
CA GLU A 21 -1.05 -8.55 -14.87
C GLU A 21 -1.54 -7.25 -14.25
N ARG A 22 -1.11 -7.00 -13.04
CA ARG A 22 -1.34 -5.72 -12.38
C ARG A 22 -0.52 -4.63 -13.08
N SER A 23 -1.11 -3.44 -13.23
CA SER A 23 -0.48 -2.33 -13.93
C SER A 23 -0.91 -1.01 -13.32
N ARG A 24 -0.32 0.09 -13.81
CA ARG A 24 -0.73 1.44 -13.43
C ARG A 24 -2.24 1.65 -13.70
N LEU A 25 -2.74 1.13 -14.80
CA LEU A 25 -4.17 1.25 -15.13
C LEU A 25 -5.04 0.59 -14.05
N THR A 26 -4.72 -0.63 -13.64
CA THR A 26 -5.49 -1.32 -12.61
C THR A 26 -5.42 -0.62 -11.27
N ASP A 27 -4.27 -0.05 -10.91
CA ASP A 27 -4.11 0.72 -9.67
C ASP A 27 -4.93 2.01 -9.71
N GLU A 28 -4.97 2.70 -10.85
CA GLU A 28 -5.79 3.90 -11.03
C GLU A 28 -7.28 3.59 -10.97
N MET A 29 -7.70 2.46 -11.54
CA MET A 29 -9.09 2.01 -11.49
C MET A 29 -9.53 1.69 -10.06
N GLU A 30 -8.70 0.98 -9.30
CA GLU A 30 -8.98 0.67 -7.90
C GLU A 30 -9.11 1.94 -7.08
N LEU A 31 -8.19 2.88 -7.25
CA LEU A 31 -8.22 4.16 -6.54
C LEU A 31 -9.48 4.96 -6.88
N LEU A 32 -9.88 4.97 -8.14
CA LEU A 32 -11.08 5.68 -8.57
C LEU A 32 -12.34 5.12 -7.89
N VAL A 33 -12.46 3.80 -7.81
CA VAL A 33 -13.59 3.15 -7.13
C VAL A 33 -13.59 3.49 -5.64
N LEU A 34 -12.44 3.41 -4.98
CA LEU A 34 -12.30 3.75 -3.56
C LEU A 34 -12.66 5.21 -3.29
N GLN A 35 -12.22 6.13 -4.13
CA GLN A 35 -12.54 7.55 -4.01
C GLN A 35 -14.03 7.81 -4.15
N HIS A 36 -14.68 7.12 -5.06
CA HIS A 36 -16.12 7.24 -5.27
C HIS A 36 -16.92 6.88 -4.01
N ASP A 37 -16.52 5.83 -3.33
CA ASP A 37 -17.17 5.36 -2.10
C ASP A 37 -16.70 6.12 -0.84
N GLY A 38 -15.70 6.98 -0.95
CA GLY A 38 -15.08 7.61 0.21
C GLY A 38 -14.24 6.66 1.05
N SER A 39 -13.90 5.48 0.51
CA SER A 39 -13.14 4.43 1.20
C SER A 39 -11.63 4.54 0.98
N ASP A 40 -11.14 5.68 0.53
CA ASP A 40 -9.74 5.93 0.22
C ASP A 40 -8.93 6.50 1.39
N ARG A 41 -9.50 6.47 2.60
CA ARG A 41 -8.94 7.10 3.79
C ARG A 41 -8.98 6.19 4.99
N ILE A 42 -8.10 6.46 5.94
CA ILE A 42 -8.06 5.77 7.22
C ILE A 42 -7.87 6.78 8.35
N ALA A 43 -8.52 6.52 9.48
CA ALA A 43 -8.33 7.34 10.67
C ALA A 43 -6.94 7.13 11.24
N ALA A 44 -6.20 8.21 11.41
CA ALA A 44 -4.86 8.22 11.97
C ALA A 44 -4.81 9.19 13.15
N TYR A 45 -3.97 8.89 14.12
CA TYR A 45 -3.92 9.64 15.38
C TYR A 45 -2.54 10.26 15.55
N THR A 46 -2.54 11.55 15.86
CA THR A 46 -1.35 12.33 16.18
C THR A 46 -1.55 12.99 17.53
N GLU A 47 -0.57 13.73 18.02
CA GLU A 47 -0.71 14.52 19.26
C GLU A 47 -1.84 15.54 19.17
N ASP A 48 -2.11 16.01 17.96
CA ASP A 48 -3.16 17.01 17.70
C ASP A 48 -4.56 16.42 17.60
N GLY A 49 -4.69 15.11 17.65
CA GLY A 49 -5.97 14.40 17.58
C GLY A 49 -6.07 13.44 16.40
N MET A 50 -7.29 13.21 15.93
CA MET A 50 -7.57 12.30 14.83
C MET A 50 -7.67 13.06 13.51
N ARG A 51 -7.10 12.51 12.45
CA ARG A 51 -7.30 12.99 11.10
C ARG A 51 -7.56 11.84 10.14
N MET A 52 -8.27 12.13 9.06
CA MET A 52 -8.50 11.15 8.00
C MET A 52 -7.34 11.23 7.00
N LEU A 53 -6.55 10.17 6.96
CA LEU A 53 -5.34 10.08 6.16
C LEU A 53 -5.64 9.37 4.84
N PRO A 54 -5.52 10.04 3.69
CA PRO A 54 -5.69 9.37 2.39
C PRO A 54 -4.64 8.29 2.20
N PHE A 55 -5.04 7.15 1.65
CA PHE A 55 -4.10 6.06 1.38
C PHE A 55 -2.92 6.51 0.51
N PHE A 56 -3.18 7.41 -0.42
CA PHE A 56 -2.13 7.97 -1.30
C PHE A 56 -1.03 8.71 -0.53
N ASP A 57 -1.33 9.25 0.64
CA ASP A 57 -0.35 9.98 1.46
C ASP A 57 0.51 9.05 2.31
N ILE A 58 0.20 7.75 2.34
CA ILE A 58 0.94 6.78 3.13
C ILE A 58 2.02 6.13 2.27
N GLU A 59 3.26 6.25 2.69
CA GLU A 59 4.39 5.57 2.06
C GLU A 59 4.57 4.16 2.59
N CYS A 60 4.47 4.00 3.90
CA CYS A 60 4.73 2.74 4.57
C CYS A 60 3.88 2.62 5.82
N ILE A 61 3.49 1.39 6.13
CA ILE A 61 2.86 1.07 7.42
C ILE A 61 3.82 0.11 8.13
N THR A 62 4.15 0.43 9.36
CA THR A 62 5.12 -0.35 10.13
C THR A 62 4.65 -0.56 11.57
N VAL A 63 5.08 -1.66 12.17
CA VAL A 63 4.78 -1.98 13.57
C VAL A 63 6.04 -1.76 14.39
N LEU A 64 5.94 -0.93 15.42
CA LEU A 64 7.01 -0.64 16.36
C LEU A 64 6.46 -0.81 17.78
N ASP A 65 7.12 -1.61 18.60
CA ASP A 65 6.71 -1.86 19.99
C ASP A 65 5.23 -2.28 20.10
N GLY A 66 4.78 -3.13 19.20
CA GLY A 66 3.41 -3.63 19.17
C GLY A 66 2.37 -2.64 18.69
N LYS A 67 2.78 -1.47 18.23
CA LYS A 67 1.90 -0.40 17.75
C LYS A 67 2.08 -0.17 16.27
N THR A 68 0.97 0.06 15.58
CA THR A 68 0.97 0.27 14.13
C THR A 68 1.03 1.76 13.79
N TYR A 69 1.91 2.11 12.85
CA TYR A 69 2.09 3.49 12.41
C TYR A 69 2.06 3.59 10.89
N ALA A 70 1.46 4.67 10.39
CA ALA A 70 1.59 5.07 9.00
C ALA A 70 2.67 6.13 8.89
N VAL A 71 3.60 5.94 7.98
CA VAL A 71 4.62 6.93 7.62
C VAL A 71 4.11 7.65 6.38
N THR A 72 3.94 8.96 6.48
CA THR A 72 3.39 9.79 5.40
C THR A 72 4.48 10.29 4.45
N ARG A 73 4.07 10.83 3.32
CA ARG A 73 4.97 11.44 2.33
C ARG A 73 5.81 12.58 2.91
N SER A 74 5.34 13.24 3.96
CA SER A 74 6.09 14.29 4.65
C SER A 74 7.04 13.75 5.71
N GLY A 75 7.10 12.42 5.89
CA GLY A 75 7.91 11.79 6.90
C GLY A 75 7.26 11.75 8.29
N GLU A 76 6.03 12.23 8.41
CA GLU A 76 5.31 12.20 9.68
C GLU A 76 4.84 10.77 9.99
N ARG A 77 4.87 10.42 11.26
CA ARG A 77 4.43 9.11 11.74
C ARG A 77 3.12 9.26 12.49
N CYS A 78 2.06 8.60 11.99
CA CYS A 78 0.73 8.67 12.57
C CYS A 78 0.32 7.31 13.10
N ARG A 79 -0.28 7.26 14.27
CA ARG A 79 -0.73 6.01 14.89
C ARG A 79 -2.00 5.50 14.21
N LEU A 80 -1.99 4.20 13.89
CA LEU A 80 -3.18 3.50 13.42
C LEU A 80 -3.65 2.54 14.52
N LYS A 81 -4.96 2.40 14.68
CA LYS A 81 -5.52 1.48 15.69
C LYS A 81 -5.70 0.06 15.17
N LEU A 82 -5.74 -0.11 13.86
CA LEU A 82 -5.86 -1.42 13.25
C LEU A 82 -4.54 -2.18 13.28
N ARG A 83 -4.64 -3.49 13.31
CA ARG A 83 -3.48 -4.37 13.23
C ARG A 83 -3.04 -4.54 11.79
N LEU A 84 -1.80 -4.93 11.58
CA LEU A 84 -1.22 -5.05 10.24
C LEU A 84 -2.01 -5.99 9.34
N TYR A 85 -2.45 -7.13 9.85
CA TYR A 85 -3.24 -8.09 9.06
C TYR A 85 -4.61 -7.54 8.64
N GLU A 86 -5.22 -6.70 9.49
CA GLU A 86 -6.48 -6.05 9.17
C GLU A 86 -6.28 -5.01 8.05
N LEU A 87 -5.18 -4.26 8.15
CA LEU A 87 -4.80 -3.27 7.13
C LEU A 87 -4.49 -3.94 5.79
N GLU A 88 -3.76 -5.05 5.82
CA GLU A 88 -3.43 -5.80 4.61
C GLU A 88 -4.70 -6.26 3.87
N ALA A 89 -5.73 -6.62 4.61
CA ALA A 89 -7.00 -7.06 4.03
C ALA A 89 -7.83 -5.93 3.41
N MET A 90 -7.68 -4.69 3.91
CA MET A 90 -8.51 -3.57 3.46
C MET A 90 -7.83 -2.58 2.52
N LEU A 91 -6.50 -2.54 2.52
CA LEU A 91 -5.75 -1.57 1.73
C LEU A 91 -5.71 -1.97 0.24
N PRO A 92 -5.52 -0.98 -0.65
CA PRO A 92 -5.33 -1.27 -2.08
C PRO A 92 -4.17 -2.23 -2.33
N ALA A 93 -4.21 -2.91 -3.48
CA ALA A 93 -3.18 -3.88 -3.87
C ALA A 93 -1.79 -3.26 -4.05
N SER A 94 -1.69 -1.93 -4.15
CA SER A 94 -0.40 -1.23 -4.17
C SER A 94 0.35 -1.32 -2.83
N PHE A 95 -0.32 -1.66 -1.75
CA PHE A 95 0.32 -1.92 -0.46
C PHE A 95 0.77 -3.38 -0.43
N ILE A 96 2.07 -3.58 -0.40
CA ILE A 96 2.68 -4.91 -0.43
C ILE A 96 3.42 -5.20 0.87
N ARG A 97 3.39 -6.46 1.28
CA ARG A 97 4.14 -6.92 2.45
C ARG A 97 5.64 -6.93 2.09
N ILE A 98 6.46 -6.24 2.89
CA ILE A 98 7.92 -6.21 2.70
C ILE A 98 8.69 -6.90 3.83
N ASN A 99 8.05 -7.07 4.98
CA ASN A 99 8.54 -7.93 6.06
C ASN A 99 7.35 -8.27 6.97
N LYS A 100 7.58 -9.04 8.02
CA LYS A 100 6.50 -9.47 8.93
C LYS A 100 5.80 -8.30 9.65
N SER A 101 6.40 -7.12 9.66
CA SER A 101 5.94 -5.96 10.42
C SER A 101 5.66 -4.73 9.56
N ALA A 102 5.73 -4.84 8.24
CA ALA A 102 5.58 -3.66 7.38
C ALA A 102 4.89 -3.95 6.05
N LEU A 103 4.10 -2.96 5.63
CA LEU A 103 3.49 -2.87 4.30
C LEU A 103 4.04 -1.62 3.62
N ALA A 104 4.51 -1.76 2.40
CA ALA A 104 4.99 -0.63 1.61
C ALA A 104 3.99 -0.26 0.53
N ASN A 105 3.77 1.03 0.33
CA ASN A 105 3.00 1.51 -0.81
C ASN A 105 3.93 1.61 -2.01
N GLU A 106 3.74 0.71 -2.99
CA GLU A 106 4.58 0.67 -4.21
C GLU A 106 4.60 2.00 -4.95
N ALA A 107 3.53 2.78 -4.89
CA ALA A 107 3.45 4.08 -5.57
C ALA A 107 4.50 5.09 -5.07
N HIS A 108 5.01 4.89 -3.86
CA HIS A 108 6.00 5.77 -3.25
C HIS A 108 7.38 5.14 -3.08
N LEU A 109 7.55 3.91 -3.54
CA LEU A 109 8.86 3.26 -3.54
C LEU A 109 9.75 3.90 -4.61
N GLU A 110 10.92 4.33 -4.19
CA GLU A 110 11.92 4.87 -5.11
C GLU A 110 12.88 3.80 -5.56
N ARG A 111 13.41 3.00 -4.62
CA ARG A 111 14.37 1.94 -4.92
C ARG A 111 14.50 0.96 -3.77
N PHE A 112 15.13 -0.17 -4.08
CA PHE A 112 15.65 -1.08 -3.07
C PHE A 112 17.16 -0.95 -3.05
N THR A 113 17.75 -0.92 -1.87
CA THR A 113 19.20 -0.78 -1.71
C THR A 113 19.75 -1.87 -0.81
N ALA A 114 20.88 -2.46 -1.20
CA ALA A 114 21.58 -3.39 -0.36
C ALA A 114 22.30 -2.61 0.75
N SER A 115 22.09 -3.01 1.97
CA SER A 115 22.84 -2.44 3.06
C SER A 115 24.20 -3.15 3.21
N PHE A 116 25.03 -2.57 3.97
CA PHE A 116 26.41 -2.94 4.24
C PHE A 116 26.56 -4.40 4.73
N ASN A 117 25.57 -4.98 5.41
CA ASN A 117 25.60 -6.37 5.87
C ASN A 117 24.81 -7.34 4.97
N GLY A 118 24.47 -6.94 3.75
CA GLY A 118 23.71 -7.78 2.82
C GLY A 118 22.18 -7.71 2.98
N ALA A 119 21.69 -6.98 3.96
CA ALA A 119 20.26 -6.75 4.09
C ALA A 119 19.75 -5.79 3.01
N VAL A 120 18.47 -5.86 2.68
CA VAL A 120 17.84 -4.99 1.70
C VAL A 120 16.90 -4.03 2.41
N ASP A 121 16.97 -2.75 2.02
CA ASP A 121 16.04 -1.73 2.47
C ASP A 121 15.21 -1.22 1.30
N ALA A 122 13.93 -0.98 1.54
CA ALA A 122 13.07 -0.19 0.68
C ALA A 122 13.30 1.28 1.01
N VAL A 123 13.57 2.09 0.01
CA VAL A 123 13.75 3.54 0.16
C VAL A 123 12.58 4.23 -0.52
N PHE A 124 11.88 5.06 0.23
CA PHE A 124 10.72 5.80 -0.23
C PHE A 124 11.12 7.21 -0.69
N ARG A 125 10.24 7.87 -1.42
CA ARG A 125 10.51 9.21 -1.96
C ARG A 125 10.82 10.27 -0.91
N SER A 126 10.26 10.14 0.29
CA SER A 126 10.58 11.03 1.41
C SER A 126 11.98 10.81 2.00
N GLY A 127 12.63 9.71 1.65
CA GLY A 127 13.87 9.26 2.25
C GLY A 127 13.69 8.25 3.37
N TYR A 128 12.45 7.95 3.76
CA TYR A 128 12.18 6.90 4.74
C TYR A 128 12.69 5.55 4.23
N ARG A 129 13.26 4.76 5.13
CA ARG A 129 13.79 3.43 4.81
C ARG A 129 13.15 2.40 5.70
N GLU A 130 12.82 1.24 5.13
CA GLU A 130 12.28 0.11 5.85
C GLU A 130 12.97 -1.18 5.40
N TYR A 131 13.26 -2.05 6.36
CA TYR A 131 13.86 -3.35 6.10
C TYR A 131 12.93 -4.22 5.23
N VAL A 132 13.53 -4.93 4.28
CA VAL A 132 12.83 -5.90 3.43
C VAL A 132 13.37 -7.28 3.72
N SER A 133 12.50 -8.24 4.07
CA SER A 133 12.93 -9.61 4.32
C SER A 133 13.40 -10.27 3.03
N ARG A 134 14.30 -11.24 3.14
CA ARG A 134 14.81 -11.99 1.97
C ARG A 134 13.68 -12.64 1.17
N ARG A 135 12.73 -13.23 1.87
CA ARG A 135 11.57 -13.89 1.25
C ARG A 135 10.70 -12.89 0.49
N CYS A 136 10.39 -11.77 1.13
CA CYS A 136 9.56 -10.73 0.48
C CYS A 136 10.29 -10.11 -0.70
N PHE A 137 11.59 -9.86 -0.57
CA PHE A 137 12.38 -9.30 -1.68
C PHE A 137 12.43 -10.25 -2.87
N ALA A 138 12.58 -11.55 -2.65
CA ALA A 138 12.56 -12.54 -3.71
C ALA A 138 11.22 -12.55 -4.46
N GLU A 139 10.11 -12.42 -3.75
CA GLU A 139 8.77 -12.34 -4.36
C GLU A 139 8.58 -11.06 -5.16
N ILE A 140 9.03 -9.92 -4.62
CA ILE A 140 8.96 -8.63 -5.30
C ILE A 140 9.80 -8.66 -6.57
N LYS A 141 11.01 -9.16 -6.49
CA LYS A 141 11.93 -9.27 -7.60
C LYS A 141 11.37 -10.10 -8.74
N ARG A 142 10.74 -11.22 -8.41
CA ARG A 142 10.08 -12.08 -9.41
C ARG A 142 9.01 -11.36 -10.20
N ARG A 143 8.26 -10.46 -9.56
CA ARG A 143 7.21 -9.70 -10.26
C ARG A 143 7.79 -8.69 -11.26
N TYR A 144 8.95 -8.11 -10.97
CA TYR A 144 9.57 -7.10 -11.82
C TYR A 144 10.54 -7.67 -12.86
N ASP A 145 11.03 -8.88 -12.63
CA ASP A 145 11.96 -9.55 -13.55
C ASP A 145 11.27 -10.36 -14.65
N HIS A 146 9.96 -10.28 -14.74
CA HIS A 146 9.15 -10.94 -15.76
C HIS A 146 9.12 -10.14 -17.06
N VAL A 147 10.23 -9.91 -17.64
CA VAL A 147 10.28 -9.16 -18.91
C VAL A 147 10.98 -9.99 -19.95
#